data_fe78f082b6e8df0e74971c9784bbc9e0
#
_entry.id   fe78f082b6e8df0e74971c9784bbc9e0
#
_cell.length_a   1.000
_cell.length_b   1.000
_cell.length_c   1.000
_cell.angle_alpha   90.00
_cell.angle_beta   90.00
_cell.angle_gamma   90.00
#
_symmetry.space_group_name_H-M   'P 1'
#
loop_
_entity.id
_entity.type
_entity.pdbx_description
1 polymer ?
#
loop_
_entity_poly.entity_id
_entity_poly.type
_entity_poly.pdbx_seq_one_letter_code
_entity_poly.pdbx_strand_id
1 'polypeptide(L)'
;MTPNAATVLPVAIAGIGAYLPPRVVTNDDLAAVLDTSDEWIRTRTGIRQRHVADPEVATSDLAIAAGKVALADAGLGVEDVSAIVVATTTPDHQVPGTAPLVAAALGTEVAAFDVNAACSGFIYGLRVGGALVATGSGPVLVIGAETLTRIVDPTDRSVAVLFGDGAGAAVLAPDPHGRLGPFDLGADGQDPSMLWCPAGGTRRPVSREVVDAGEHFIVMRGGDVYRNAVARMVAASRGVLEQAGLGVDDVDLFVGHQANVRILDAVAQRLGMDPARSHITVDQHGNTSAASIPLAMVDARDRGRLEPGDTVLLAAFGAGLTFGACLLTWHPDPVGEEGGAR
;
A
#
# COMPACT_ATOMS: atom_id res chain seq x y z
N MET A 1 18.16 26.27 -1.58
CA MET A 1 17.25 25.95 -0.46
C MET A 1 18.02 25.01 0.43
N THR A 2 18.24 25.37 1.69
CA THR A 2 18.84 24.47 2.70
C THR A 2 18.02 23.20 2.77
N PRO A 3 18.63 22.00 2.80
CA PRO A 3 17.87 20.77 3.01
C PRO A 3 17.11 20.93 4.33
N ASN A 4 15.78 20.77 4.24
CA ASN A 4 14.92 20.77 5.42
C ASN A 4 15.43 19.63 6.32
N ALA A 5 15.70 19.92 7.59
CA ALA A 5 16.11 18.90 8.53
C ALA A 5 15.12 17.74 8.46
N ALA A 6 15.61 16.52 8.39
CA ALA A 6 14.82 15.30 8.29
C ALA A 6 13.72 15.32 9.36
N THR A 7 12.46 15.39 8.93
CA THR A 7 11.35 15.40 9.87
C THR A 7 10.95 13.96 10.13
N VAL A 8 11.56 13.37 11.14
CA VAL A 8 11.03 12.14 11.76
C VAL A 8 9.87 12.58 12.65
N LEU A 9 8.72 11.93 12.49
CA LEU A 9 7.55 12.24 13.29
C LEU A 9 7.63 11.53 14.65
N PRO A 10 7.18 12.17 15.75
CA PRO A 10 7.07 11.54 17.07
C PRO A 10 5.91 10.54 17.10
N VAL A 11 6.00 9.52 16.26
CA VAL A 11 4.96 8.54 15.94
C VAL A 11 5.61 7.19 15.71
N ALA A 12 4.98 6.13 16.19
CA ALA A 12 5.30 4.76 15.85
C ALA A 12 4.10 4.04 15.21
N ILE A 13 4.36 2.92 14.54
CA ILE A 13 3.33 1.95 14.18
C ILE A 13 3.17 1.03 15.40
N ALA A 14 2.05 1.15 16.10
CA ALA A 14 1.74 0.38 17.31
C ALA A 14 1.16 -1.00 17.00
N GLY A 15 0.56 -1.18 15.82
CA GLY A 15 0.01 -2.46 15.39
C GLY A 15 -0.25 -2.48 13.90
N ILE A 16 -0.26 -3.67 13.31
CA ILE A 16 -0.54 -3.92 11.89
C ILE A 16 -1.53 -5.06 11.72
N GLY A 17 -2.33 -4.99 10.66
CA GLY A 17 -3.33 -6.00 10.34
C GLY A 17 -3.46 -6.23 8.85
N ALA A 18 -3.89 -7.42 8.47
CA ALA A 18 -4.07 -7.84 7.10
C ALA A 18 -5.39 -8.59 6.92
N TYR A 19 -5.97 -8.47 5.74
CA TYR A 19 -7.07 -9.30 5.31
C TYR A 19 -6.97 -9.58 3.80
N LEU A 20 -7.08 -10.85 3.45
CA LEU A 20 -7.15 -11.32 2.07
C LEU A 20 -8.48 -12.06 1.86
N PRO A 21 -9.20 -11.80 0.77
CA PRO A 21 -10.37 -12.60 0.41
C PRO A 21 -10.03 -14.09 0.37
N PRO A 22 -10.92 -15.00 0.79
CA PRO A 22 -10.64 -16.43 0.85
C PRO A 22 -10.47 -17.09 -0.52
N ARG A 23 -11.08 -16.50 -1.57
CA ARG A 23 -10.99 -17.03 -2.92
C ARG A 23 -9.62 -16.76 -3.53
N VAL A 24 -8.89 -17.84 -3.81
CA VAL A 24 -7.62 -17.82 -4.53
C VAL A 24 -7.87 -18.12 -6.00
N VAL A 25 -7.26 -17.34 -6.89
CA VAL A 25 -7.22 -17.56 -8.34
C VAL A 25 -5.77 -17.81 -8.74
N THR A 26 -5.50 -18.99 -9.26
CA THR A 26 -4.16 -19.41 -9.72
C THR A 26 -3.87 -18.95 -11.14
N ASN A 27 -2.62 -19.07 -11.59
CA ASN A 27 -2.28 -18.82 -12.98
C ASN A 27 -2.93 -19.84 -13.93
N ASP A 28 -3.12 -21.09 -13.48
CA ASP A 28 -3.78 -22.12 -14.28
C ASP A 28 -5.28 -21.82 -14.45
N ASP A 29 -5.94 -21.24 -13.44
CA ASP A 29 -7.33 -20.79 -13.58
C ASP A 29 -7.44 -19.69 -14.65
N LEU A 30 -6.47 -18.76 -14.70
CA LEU A 30 -6.42 -17.72 -15.72
C LEU A 30 -6.08 -18.29 -17.11
N ALA A 31 -5.19 -19.27 -17.20
CA ALA A 31 -4.84 -19.92 -18.44
C ALA A 31 -6.00 -20.72 -19.05
N ALA A 32 -6.99 -21.11 -18.26
CA ALA A 32 -8.21 -21.76 -18.77
C ALA A 32 -9.12 -20.81 -19.57
N VAL A 33 -8.98 -19.47 -19.37
CA VAL A 33 -9.88 -18.46 -19.99
C VAL A 33 -9.14 -17.38 -20.78
N LEU A 34 -7.81 -17.29 -20.66
CA LEU A 34 -6.95 -16.33 -21.35
C LEU A 34 -5.83 -17.05 -22.11
N ASP A 35 -5.37 -16.45 -23.20
CA ASP A 35 -4.18 -16.93 -23.94
C ASP A 35 -2.89 -16.63 -23.15
N THR A 36 -2.62 -17.41 -22.10
CA THR A 36 -1.47 -17.28 -21.21
C THR A 36 -1.06 -18.65 -20.64
N SER A 37 -0.03 -18.67 -19.77
CA SER A 37 0.38 -19.85 -19.02
C SER A 37 0.99 -19.46 -17.68
N ASP A 38 1.05 -20.39 -16.72
CA ASP A 38 1.74 -20.17 -15.44
C ASP A 38 3.20 -19.74 -15.66
N GLU A 39 3.92 -20.40 -16.57
CA GLU A 39 5.30 -20.05 -16.91
C GLU A 39 5.40 -18.61 -17.45
N TRP A 40 4.50 -18.21 -18.36
CA TRP A 40 4.49 -16.87 -18.93
C TRP A 40 4.25 -15.78 -17.85
N ILE A 41 3.29 -16.00 -16.96
CA ILE A 41 2.98 -15.06 -15.88
C ILE A 41 4.14 -14.97 -14.88
N ARG A 42 4.63 -16.11 -14.39
CA ARG A 42 5.71 -16.17 -13.40
C ARG A 42 7.01 -15.56 -13.88
N THR A 43 7.41 -15.86 -15.09
CA THR A 43 8.68 -15.32 -15.64
C THR A 43 8.66 -13.82 -15.83
N ARG A 44 7.47 -13.22 -16.05
CA ARG A 44 7.32 -11.77 -16.29
C ARG A 44 6.99 -10.98 -15.02
N THR A 45 6.33 -11.59 -14.06
CA THR A 45 5.77 -10.88 -12.91
C THR A 45 6.21 -11.43 -11.57
N GLY A 46 6.57 -12.70 -11.51
CA GLY A 46 6.78 -13.47 -10.29
C GLY A 46 5.47 -14.01 -9.69
N ILE A 47 4.30 -13.54 -10.14
CA ILE A 47 2.99 -13.89 -9.58
C ILE A 47 2.65 -15.34 -9.86
N ARG A 48 2.19 -16.07 -8.82
CA ARG A 48 1.71 -17.46 -8.88
C ARG A 48 0.21 -17.53 -8.71
N GLN A 49 -0.34 -16.67 -7.85
CA GLN A 49 -1.75 -16.59 -7.53
C GLN A 49 -2.12 -15.18 -7.05
N ARG A 50 -3.41 -14.93 -6.91
CA ARG A 50 -3.99 -13.73 -6.32
C ARG A 50 -5.27 -14.06 -5.58
N HIS A 51 -5.64 -13.18 -4.67
CA HIS A 51 -6.92 -13.24 -3.98
C HIS A 51 -7.93 -12.36 -4.70
N VAL A 52 -9.18 -12.79 -4.73
CA VAL A 52 -10.28 -12.11 -5.43
C VAL A 52 -11.49 -12.04 -4.52
N ALA A 53 -12.01 -10.84 -4.31
CA ALA A 53 -13.21 -10.62 -3.52
C ALA A 53 -14.45 -11.16 -4.25
N ASP A 54 -15.35 -11.78 -3.50
CA ASP A 54 -16.64 -12.21 -4.04
C ASP A 54 -17.49 -11.00 -4.46
N PRO A 55 -18.44 -11.15 -5.39
CA PRO A 55 -19.21 -10.04 -5.97
C PRO A 55 -19.86 -9.10 -4.96
N GLU A 56 -20.28 -9.60 -3.81
CA GLU A 56 -20.97 -8.85 -2.76
C GLU A 56 -20.02 -8.14 -1.80
N VAL A 57 -18.72 -8.45 -1.83
CA VAL A 57 -17.70 -7.88 -0.94
C VAL A 57 -17.14 -6.60 -1.53
N ALA A 58 -17.25 -5.50 -0.83
CA ALA A 58 -16.73 -4.19 -1.21
C ALA A 58 -15.36 -3.89 -0.58
N THR A 59 -14.74 -2.81 -1.00
CA THR A 59 -13.44 -2.37 -0.44
C THR A 59 -13.53 -2.04 1.04
N SER A 60 -14.66 -1.47 1.50
CA SER A 60 -14.90 -1.21 2.92
C SER A 60 -14.91 -2.48 3.77
N ASP A 61 -15.45 -3.60 3.27
CA ASP A 61 -15.48 -4.86 4.00
C ASP A 61 -14.06 -5.40 4.27
N LEU A 62 -13.20 -5.32 3.26
CA LEU A 62 -11.79 -5.69 3.40
C LEU A 62 -11.07 -4.76 4.38
N ALA A 63 -11.32 -3.45 4.26
CA ALA A 63 -10.74 -2.43 5.13
C ALA A 63 -11.13 -2.62 6.60
N ILE A 64 -12.41 -2.91 6.87
CA ILE A 64 -12.93 -3.19 8.23
C ILE A 64 -12.24 -4.41 8.83
N ALA A 65 -12.10 -5.49 8.03
CA ALA A 65 -11.46 -6.71 8.50
C ALA A 65 -9.99 -6.47 8.87
N ALA A 66 -9.21 -5.83 8.00
CA ALA A 66 -7.81 -5.50 8.27
C ALA A 66 -7.65 -4.51 9.43
N GLY A 67 -8.53 -3.50 9.51
CA GLY A 67 -8.54 -2.51 10.59
C GLY A 67 -8.77 -3.12 11.96
N LYS A 68 -9.71 -4.06 12.08
CA LYS A 68 -9.96 -4.80 13.34
C LYS A 68 -8.72 -5.59 13.79
N VAL A 69 -8.02 -6.22 12.86
CA VAL A 69 -6.79 -6.96 13.18
C VAL A 69 -5.70 -6.00 13.64
N ALA A 70 -5.52 -4.85 12.97
CA ALA A 70 -4.51 -3.86 13.36
C ALA A 70 -4.78 -3.24 14.73
N LEU A 71 -6.05 -2.95 15.05
CA LEU A 71 -6.44 -2.45 16.38
C LEU A 71 -6.16 -3.48 17.47
N ALA A 72 -6.53 -4.76 17.24
CA ALA A 72 -6.25 -5.84 18.19
C ALA A 72 -4.74 -6.04 18.40
N ASP A 73 -3.94 -5.94 17.33
CA ASP A 73 -2.48 -6.05 17.38
C ASP A 73 -1.85 -4.90 18.19
N ALA A 74 -2.42 -3.69 18.09
CA ALA A 74 -2.01 -2.52 18.87
C ALA A 74 -2.49 -2.56 20.33
N GLY A 75 -3.34 -3.51 20.72
CA GLY A 75 -3.99 -3.53 22.03
C GLY A 75 -4.98 -2.39 22.27
N LEU A 76 -5.52 -1.78 21.19
CA LEU A 76 -6.42 -0.64 21.21
C LEU A 76 -7.84 -1.03 20.78
N GLY A 77 -8.83 -0.33 21.34
CA GLY A 77 -10.19 -0.29 20.84
C GLY A 77 -10.38 0.79 19.76
N VAL A 78 -11.50 0.74 19.05
CA VAL A 78 -11.83 1.79 18.08
C VAL A 78 -12.11 3.15 18.78
N GLU A 79 -12.51 3.12 20.04
CA GLU A 79 -12.73 4.29 20.90
C GLU A 79 -11.44 5.07 21.20
N ASP A 80 -10.29 4.42 21.09
CA ASP A 80 -8.97 5.05 21.31
C ASP A 80 -8.46 5.77 20.05
N VAL A 81 -9.09 5.53 18.90
CA VAL A 81 -8.68 6.11 17.61
C VAL A 81 -9.33 7.46 17.39
N SER A 82 -8.56 8.44 16.96
CA SER A 82 -9.02 9.81 16.69
C SER A 82 -9.37 10.07 15.23
N ALA A 83 -8.84 9.26 14.30
CA ALA A 83 -9.14 9.37 12.88
C ALA A 83 -8.91 8.05 12.15
N ILE A 84 -9.63 7.87 11.03
CA ILE A 84 -9.48 6.75 10.10
C ILE A 84 -9.14 7.30 8.72
N VAL A 85 -8.02 6.85 8.14
CA VAL A 85 -7.57 7.21 6.80
C VAL A 85 -7.55 5.96 5.93
N VAL A 86 -8.36 5.93 4.88
CA VAL A 86 -8.39 4.81 3.91
C VAL A 86 -7.70 5.24 2.63
N ALA A 87 -6.64 4.54 2.26
CA ALA A 87 -5.95 4.69 0.99
C ALA A 87 -6.53 3.69 -0.02
N THR A 88 -7.24 4.18 -1.02
CA THR A 88 -7.88 3.35 -2.05
C THR A 88 -8.05 4.07 -3.37
N THR A 89 -8.04 3.31 -4.47
CA THR A 89 -8.46 3.72 -5.82
C THR A 89 -9.77 3.06 -6.26
N THR A 90 -10.26 2.13 -5.45
CA THR A 90 -11.50 1.39 -5.69
C THR A 90 -12.50 1.62 -4.56
N PRO A 91 -12.90 2.90 -4.32
CA PRO A 91 -13.87 3.20 -3.27
C PRO A 91 -15.21 2.52 -3.56
N ASP A 92 -15.98 2.21 -2.51
CA ASP A 92 -17.32 1.61 -2.63
C ASP A 92 -18.24 2.48 -3.49
N HIS A 93 -18.11 3.79 -3.34
CA HIS A 93 -18.87 4.82 -4.07
C HIS A 93 -17.97 6.01 -4.41
N GLN A 94 -18.33 6.78 -5.45
CA GLN A 94 -17.70 8.08 -5.67
C GLN A 94 -18.03 9.08 -4.55
N VAL A 95 -19.22 8.97 -3.96
CA VAL A 95 -19.73 9.75 -2.83
C VAL A 95 -20.76 8.88 -2.09
N PRO A 96 -20.59 8.66 -0.76
CA PRO A 96 -19.49 9.12 0.13
C PRO A 96 -18.17 8.40 -0.16
N GLY A 97 -17.10 8.82 0.53
CA GLY A 97 -15.85 8.07 0.59
C GLY A 97 -16.00 6.76 1.37
N THR A 98 -15.01 5.87 1.24
CA THR A 98 -15.01 4.55 1.89
C THR A 98 -14.75 4.65 3.40
N ALA A 99 -13.89 5.56 3.85
CA ALA A 99 -13.52 5.68 5.26
C ALA A 99 -14.71 5.96 6.20
N PRO A 100 -15.70 6.80 5.87
CA PRO A 100 -16.91 6.96 6.69
C PRO A 100 -17.72 5.67 6.86
N LEU A 101 -17.75 4.79 5.83
CA LEU A 101 -18.42 3.50 5.92
C LEU A 101 -17.67 2.55 6.87
N VAL A 102 -16.33 2.57 6.79
CA VAL A 102 -15.47 1.83 7.72
C VAL A 102 -15.67 2.31 9.16
N ALA A 103 -15.68 3.63 9.40
CA ALA A 103 -15.92 4.19 10.72
C ALA A 103 -17.27 3.74 11.31
N ALA A 104 -18.33 3.86 10.53
CA ALA A 104 -19.68 3.43 10.95
C ALA A 104 -19.73 1.94 11.29
N ALA A 105 -19.11 1.08 10.49
CA ALA A 105 -19.08 -0.37 10.71
C ALA A 105 -18.20 -0.78 11.90
N LEU A 106 -17.19 0.02 12.26
CA LEU A 106 -16.40 -0.14 13.47
C LEU A 106 -17.11 0.42 14.70
N GLY A 107 -18.19 1.18 14.54
CA GLY A 107 -18.98 1.74 15.63
C GLY A 107 -18.45 3.06 16.19
N THR A 108 -17.82 3.89 15.36
CA THR A 108 -17.25 5.19 15.75
C THR A 108 -17.69 6.31 14.81
N GLU A 109 -17.64 7.56 15.31
CA GLU A 109 -17.94 8.79 14.57
C GLU A 109 -16.71 9.72 14.46
N VAL A 110 -15.50 9.15 14.56
CA VAL A 110 -14.26 9.92 14.41
C VAL A 110 -14.08 10.47 13.01
N ALA A 111 -13.16 11.42 12.84
CA ALA A 111 -12.81 11.94 11.52
C ALA A 111 -12.39 10.78 10.59
N ALA A 112 -13.05 10.66 9.43
CA ALA A 112 -12.80 9.59 8.49
C ALA A 112 -12.80 10.10 7.05
N PHE A 113 -11.74 9.83 6.28
CA PHE A 113 -11.60 10.29 4.90
C PHE A 113 -10.67 9.38 4.10
N ASP A 114 -10.86 9.42 2.77
CA ASP A 114 -10.04 8.66 1.83
C ASP A 114 -8.85 9.49 1.32
N VAL A 115 -7.75 8.79 1.03
CA VAL A 115 -6.58 9.30 0.31
C VAL A 115 -6.42 8.50 -0.97
N ASN A 116 -6.39 9.18 -2.11
CA ASN A 116 -6.12 8.54 -3.39
C ASN A 116 -4.77 8.99 -3.95
N ALA A 117 -3.77 8.14 -3.81
CA ALA A 117 -2.45 8.25 -4.44
C ALA A 117 -2.07 6.92 -5.10
N ALA A 118 -3.06 6.19 -5.59
CA ALA A 118 -2.94 4.89 -6.22
C ALA A 118 -2.07 3.93 -5.38
N CYS A 119 -1.15 3.19 -6.02
CA CYS A 119 -0.29 2.21 -5.32
C CYS A 119 0.66 2.85 -4.27
N SER A 120 0.86 4.16 -4.30
CA SER A 120 1.59 4.89 -3.26
C SER A 120 0.71 5.28 -2.06
N GLY A 121 -0.60 5.01 -2.14
CA GLY A 121 -1.61 5.49 -1.21
C GLY A 121 -1.31 5.19 0.26
N PHE A 122 -0.78 4.01 0.57
CA PHE A 122 -0.46 3.67 1.96
C PHE A 122 0.66 4.56 2.53
N ILE A 123 1.74 4.84 1.78
CA ILE A 123 2.82 5.73 2.23
C ILE A 123 2.29 7.17 2.42
N TYR A 124 1.43 7.63 1.52
CA TYR A 124 0.74 8.91 1.68
C TYR A 124 -0.18 8.91 2.91
N GLY A 125 -0.91 7.82 3.14
CA GLY A 125 -1.73 7.61 4.33
C GLY A 125 -0.92 7.65 5.63
N LEU A 126 0.25 6.97 5.65
CA LEU A 126 1.18 7.05 6.79
C LEU A 126 1.65 8.48 7.05
N ARG A 127 1.96 9.25 6.00
CA ARG A 127 2.36 10.66 6.15
C ARG A 127 1.24 11.53 6.71
N VAL A 128 0.01 11.37 6.20
CA VAL A 128 -1.16 12.14 6.63
C VAL A 128 -1.56 11.75 8.06
N GLY A 129 -1.72 10.46 8.32
CA GLY A 129 -2.05 9.94 9.65
C GLY A 129 -0.98 10.30 10.69
N GLY A 130 0.30 10.13 10.33
CA GLY A 130 1.41 10.52 11.19
C GLY A 130 1.45 12.02 11.51
N ALA A 131 1.07 12.88 10.56
CA ALA A 131 0.96 14.32 10.82
C ALA A 131 -0.19 14.63 11.80
N LEU A 132 -1.32 13.93 11.71
CA LEU A 132 -2.44 14.08 12.67
C LEU A 132 -1.98 13.65 14.07
N VAL A 133 -1.34 12.50 14.22
CA VAL A 133 -0.79 12.03 15.50
C VAL A 133 0.22 13.05 16.05
N ALA A 134 1.18 13.49 15.24
CA ALA A 134 2.23 14.43 15.66
C ALA A 134 1.69 15.80 16.08
N THR A 135 0.50 16.18 15.63
CA THR A 135 -0.19 17.42 16.04
C THR A 135 -1.16 17.24 17.21
N GLY A 136 -1.17 16.07 17.85
CA GLY A 136 -1.88 15.82 19.09
C GLY A 136 -3.29 15.24 18.93
N SER A 137 -3.62 14.69 17.77
CA SER A 137 -4.94 14.08 17.56
C SER A 137 -5.15 12.74 18.31
N GLY A 138 -4.08 12.12 18.82
CA GLY A 138 -4.13 10.75 19.34
C GLY A 138 -3.91 9.69 18.25
N PRO A 139 -4.13 8.39 18.53
CA PRO A 139 -3.91 7.31 17.57
C PRO A 139 -4.76 7.46 16.29
N VAL A 140 -4.20 7.03 15.16
CA VAL A 140 -4.85 7.08 13.84
C VAL A 140 -4.76 5.71 13.16
N LEU A 141 -5.89 5.21 12.67
CA LEU A 141 -5.94 3.99 11.88
C LEU A 141 -5.75 4.33 10.39
N VAL A 142 -4.68 3.83 9.79
CA VAL A 142 -4.38 3.98 8.35
C VAL A 142 -4.57 2.64 7.67
N ILE A 143 -5.40 2.60 6.63
CA ILE A 143 -5.77 1.38 5.91
C ILE A 143 -5.47 1.55 4.44
N GLY A 144 -4.77 0.60 3.82
CA GLY A 144 -4.71 0.44 2.36
C GLY A 144 -5.64 -0.70 1.96
N ALA A 145 -6.65 -0.45 1.12
CA ALA A 145 -7.64 -1.45 0.76
C ALA A 145 -8.06 -1.32 -0.70
N GLU A 146 -8.18 -2.45 -1.41
CA GLU A 146 -8.49 -2.45 -2.84
C GLU A 146 -9.31 -3.67 -3.25
N THR A 147 -10.26 -3.45 -4.15
CA THR A 147 -10.91 -4.47 -4.97
C THR A 147 -10.58 -4.22 -6.44
N LEU A 148 -9.30 -4.31 -6.80
CA LEU A 148 -8.80 -3.95 -8.14
C LEU A 148 -9.38 -4.82 -9.25
N THR A 149 -9.73 -6.07 -8.94
CA THR A 149 -10.33 -6.98 -9.92
C THR A 149 -11.65 -6.45 -10.49
N ARG A 150 -12.29 -5.45 -9.85
CA ARG A 150 -13.52 -4.79 -10.32
C ARG A 150 -13.30 -3.83 -11.48
N ILE A 151 -12.10 -3.29 -11.60
CA ILE A 151 -11.74 -2.28 -12.61
C ILE A 151 -10.70 -2.81 -13.60
N VAL A 152 -10.48 -4.12 -13.63
CA VAL A 152 -9.61 -4.81 -14.59
C VAL A 152 -10.47 -5.48 -15.65
N ASP A 153 -10.11 -5.30 -16.92
CA ASP A 153 -10.71 -6.07 -18.02
C ASP A 153 -10.28 -7.55 -17.89
N PRO A 154 -11.20 -8.47 -17.62
CA PRO A 154 -10.86 -9.89 -17.46
C PRO A 154 -10.40 -10.55 -18.76
N THR A 155 -10.56 -9.89 -19.90
CA THR A 155 -10.14 -10.38 -21.21
C THR A 155 -8.78 -9.86 -21.67
N ASP A 156 -8.28 -8.79 -21.05
CA ASP A 156 -6.94 -8.26 -21.33
C ASP A 156 -5.88 -8.95 -20.45
N ARG A 157 -5.19 -9.94 -21.03
CA ARG A 157 -4.12 -10.66 -20.33
C ARG A 157 -2.96 -9.77 -19.84
N SER A 158 -2.80 -8.56 -20.39
CA SER A 158 -1.71 -7.66 -20.00
C SER A 158 -1.92 -7.06 -18.59
N VAL A 159 -3.16 -7.00 -18.13
CA VAL A 159 -3.56 -6.47 -16.83
C VAL A 159 -4.25 -7.50 -15.94
N ALA A 160 -5.07 -8.39 -16.49
CA ALA A 160 -5.83 -9.39 -15.74
C ALA A 160 -4.96 -10.34 -14.91
N VAL A 161 -3.73 -10.61 -15.35
CA VAL A 161 -2.80 -11.49 -14.65
C VAL A 161 -2.06 -10.83 -13.49
N LEU A 162 -2.19 -9.51 -13.30
CA LEU A 162 -1.38 -8.75 -12.36
C LEU A 162 -2.07 -8.53 -11.01
N PHE A 163 -3.34 -8.10 -11.04
CA PHE A 163 -4.01 -7.51 -9.89
C PHE A 163 -4.70 -8.56 -9.02
N GLY A 164 -4.74 -8.25 -7.73
CA GLY A 164 -5.50 -8.96 -6.71
C GLY A 164 -6.18 -7.98 -5.76
N ASP A 165 -7.05 -8.51 -4.90
CA ASP A 165 -7.81 -7.77 -3.91
C ASP A 165 -7.29 -8.06 -2.51
N GLY A 166 -7.38 -7.08 -1.62
CA GLY A 166 -6.95 -7.22 -0.24
C GLY A 166 -6.91 -5.90 0.52
N ALA A 167 -6.68 -5.99 1.80
CA ALA A 167 -6.48 -4.84 2.67
C ALA A 167 -5.38 -5.11 3.70
N GLY A 168 -4.65 -4.05 4.02
CA GLY A 168 -3.74 -4.05 5.15
C GLY A 168 -3.84 -2.72 5.90
N ALA A 169 -3.57 -2.74 7.19
CA ALA A 169 -3.77 -1.58 8.06
C ALA A 169 -2.60 -1.41 9.03
N ALA A 170 -2.41 -0.17 9.48
CA ALA A 170 -1.50 0.18 10.57
C ALA A 170 -2.18 1.14 11.54
N VAL A 171 -1.98 0.94 12.82
CA VAL A 171 -2.32 1.90 13.86
C VAL A 171 -1.10 2.74 14.16
N LEU A 172 -1.22 4.05 13.94
CA LEU A 172 -0.20 5.04 14.28
C LEU A 172 -0.50 5.60 15.66
N ALA A 173 0.49 5.60 16.55
CA ALA A 173 0.35 6.14 17.90
C ALA A 173 1.48 7.12 18.23
N PRO A 174 1.28 8.03 19.21
CA PRO A 174 2.33 8.92 19.69
C PRO A 174 3.53 8.12 20.21
N ASP A 175 4.73 8.49 19.78
CA ASP A 175 5.99 7.96 20.29
C ASP A 175 7.03 9.09 20.40
N PRO A 176 7.48 9.44 21.61
CA PRO A 176 8.42 10.54 21.81
C PRO A 176 9.80 10.28 21.18
N HIS A 177 10.15 9.04 20.88
CA HIS A 177 11.42 8.70 20.25
C HIS A 177 11.44 9.00 18.74
N GLY A 178 10.25 9.16 18.13
CA GLY A 178 10.12 9.44 16.69
C GLY A 178 10.62 8.29 15.84
N ARG A 179 9.69 7.48 15.32
CA ARG A 179 10.05 6.25 14.59
C ARG A 179 9.50 6.21 13.15
N LEU A 180 8.79 7.25 12.75
CA LEU A 180 8.15 7.32 11.43
C LEU A 180 8.68 8.50 10.61
N GLY A 181 9.34 8.22 9.52
CA GLY A 181 9.99 9.17 8.62
C GLY A 181 11.52 9.08 8.65
N PRO A 182 12.21 9.83 7.80
CA PRO A 182 11.69 10.85 6.88
C PRO A 182 10.87 10.28 5.73
N PHE A 183 10.17 11.19 5.02
CA PHE A 183 9.38 10.89 3.83
C PHE A 183 9.90 11.68 2.63
N ASP A 184 9.94 11.02 1.46
CA ASP A 184 10.12 11.66 0.16
C ASP A 184 8.93 11.29 -0.73
N LEU A 185 8.03 12.23 -0.97
CA LEU A 185 6.79 12.03 -1.71
C LEU A 185 6.74 12.95 -2.91
N GLY A 186 6.23 12.46 -4.04
CA GLY A 186 6.09 13.26 -5.24
C GLY A 186 5.01 12.78 -6.20
N ALA A 187 4.64 13.65 -7.12
CA ALA A 187 3.70 13.36 -8.19
C ALA A 187 4.16 13.96 -9.51
N ASP A 188 3.85 13.28 -10.62
CA ASP A 188 4.12 13.71 -12.00
C ASP A 188 2.89 13.42 -12.86
N GLY A 189 2.07 14.44 -13.08
CA GLY A 189 0.83 14.36 -13.84
C GLY A 189 0.96 14.66 -15.33
N GLN A 190 2.17 14.65 -15.90
CA GLN A 190 2.38 15.03 -17.31
C GLN A 190 1.78 14.01 -18.29
N ASP A 191 1.83 12.71 -17.96
CA ASP A 191 1.29 11.64 -18.80
C ASP A 191 0.47 10.63 -17.99
N PRO A 192 -0.77 10.97 -17.62
CA PRO A 192 -1.64 10.07 -16.84
C PRO A 192 -2.01 8.81 -17.62
N SER A 193 -1.95 8.82 -18.96
CA SER A 193 -2.31 7.67 -19.80
C SER A 193 -1.33 6.49 -19.70
N MET A 194 -0.24 6.65 -18.96
CA MET A 194 0.72 5.58 -18.72
C MET A 194 0.10 4.44 -17.89
N LEU A 195 -0.75 4.81 -16.91
CA LEU A 195 -1.51 3.88 -16.07
C LEU A 195 -2.75 4.60 -15.55
N TRP A 196 -3.93 4.29 -16.08
CA TRP A 196 -5.16 4.99 -15.76
C TRP A 196 -6.43 4.20 -16.12
N CYS A 197 -7.58 4.65 -15.60
CA CYS A 197 -8.89 4.34 -16.17
C CYS A 197 -9.30 5.53 -17.05
N PRO A 198 -9.49 5.35 -18.36
CA PRO A 198 -9.79 6.47 -19.28
C PRO A 198 -11.08 7.21 -18.98
N ALA A 199 -12.09 6.52 -18.42
CA ALA A 199 -13.41 7.03 -18.13
C ALA A 199 -13.90 6.64 -16.73
N GLY A 200 -15.07 7.12 -16.35
CA GLY A 200 -15.68 6.90 -15.02
C GLY A 200 -15.59 8.12 -14.10
N GLY A 201 -14.74 9.10 -14.43
CA GLY A 201 -14.62 10.38 -13.71
C GLY A 201 -15.36 11.53 -14.40
N THR A 202 -15.23 12.74 -13.84
CA THR A 202 -15.93 13.94 -14.34
C THR A 202 -15.47 14.40 -15.73
N ARG A 203 -14.24 14.09 -16.14
CA ARG A 203 -13.72 14.42 -17.46
C ARG A 203 -14.37 13.59 -18.57
N ARG A 204 -14.66 12.33 -18.30
CA ARG A 204 -15.36 11.39 -19.16
C ARG A 204 -16.31 10.54 -18.30
N PRO A 205 -17.54 11.04 -18.04
CA PRO A 205 -18.51 10.32 -17.21
C PRO A 205 -18.92 8.97 -17.80
N VAL A 206 -19.41 8.07 -16.92
CA VAL A 206 -19.95 6.78 -17.35
C VAL A 206 -21.10 6.98 -18.33
N SER A 207 -21.05 6.28 -19.46
CA SER A 207 -22.11 6.21 -20.47
C SER A 207 -22.14 4.80 -21.07
N ARG A 208 -23.20 4.47 -21.80
CA ARG A 208 -23.26 3.19 -22.51
C ARG A 208 -22.07 3.00 -23.45
N GLU A 209 -21.70 4.07 -24.19
CA GLU A 209 -20.55 4.05 -25.08
C GLU A 209 -19.24 3.74 -24.35
N VAL A 210 -19.02 4.35 -23.16
CA VAL A 210 -17.84 4.09 -22.31
C VAL A 210 -17.79 2.64 -21.86
N VAL A 211 -18.93 2.07 -21.45
CA VAL A 211 -19.01 0.67 -20.99
C VAL A 211 -18.80 -0.29 -22.16
N ASP A 212 -19.47 -0.05 -23.30
CA ASP A 212 -19.35 -0.88 -24.50
C ASP A 212 -17.91 -0.88 -25.06
N ALA A 213 -17.17 0.24 -24.89
CA ALA A 213 -15.77 0.39 -25.29
C ALA A 213 -14.76 -0.14 -24.24
N GLY A 214 -15.20 -0.55 -23.05
CA GLY A 214 -14.29 -1.00 -21.98
C GLY A 214 -13.45 0.11 -21.34
N GLU A 215 -13.76 1.40 -21.58
CA GLU A 215 -12.92 2.51 -21.12
C GLU A 215 -12.98 2.77 -19.62
N HIS A 216 -13.83 2.08 -18.90
CA HIS A 216 -13.91 2.07 -17.43
C HIS A 216 -12.89 1.13 -16.79
N PHE A 217 -12.17 0.34 -17.57
CA PHE A 217 -11.12 -0.55 -17.09
C PHE A 217 -9.74 0.11 -17.08
N ILE A 218 -8.84 -0.42 -16.24
CA ILE A 218 -7.44 -0.01 -16.19
C ILE A 218 -6.74 -0.32 -17.51
N VAL A 219 -6.05 0.67 -18.03
CA VAL A 219 -5.13 0.56 -19.17
C VAL A 219 -3.72 0.90 -18.73
N MET A 220 -2.73 0.11 -19.18
CA MET A 220 -1.35 0.27 -18.75
C MET A 220 -0.36 0.11 -19.91
N ARG A 221 0.59 1.05 -20.00
CA ARG A 221 1.77 0.90 -20.85
C ARG A 221 2.93 0.30 -20.04
N GLY A 222 2.94 -1.02 -19.89
CA GLY A 222 3.79 -1.75 -18.95
C GLY A 222 5.29 -1.41 -19.01
N GLY A 223 5.85 -1.18 -20.21
CA GLY A 223 7.27 -0.80 -20.36
C GLY A 223 7.59 0.59 -19.79
N ASP A 224 6.66 1.56 -19.94
CA ASP A 224 6.81 2.92 -19.41
C ASP A 224 6.65 2.90 -17.88
N VAL A 225 5.64 2.19 -17.39
CA VAL A 225 5.40 1.98 -15.96
C VAL A 225 6.64 1.36 -15.30
N TYR A 226 7.20 0.29 -15.85
CA TYR A 226 8.39 -0.35 -15.32
C TYR A 226 9.58 0.61 -15.17
N ARG A 227 9.90 1.37 -16.25
CA ARG A 227 11.04 2.31 -16.22
C ARG A 227 10.86 3.41 -15.18
N ASN A 228 9.67 4.00 -15.11
CA ASN A 228 9.35 5.07 -14.17
C ASN A 228 9.31 4.54 -12.73
N ALA A 229 8.69 3.38 -12.49
CA ALA A 229 8.62 2.77 -11.17
C ALA A 229 10.02 2.58 -10.58
N VAL A 230 10.92 1.92 -11.32
CA VAL A 230 12.29 1.68 -10.84
C VAL A 230 13.03 3.00 -10.60
N ALA A 231 12.94 3.96 -11.53
CA ALA A 231 13.67 5.24 -11.40
C ALA A 231 13.17 6.06 -10.20
N ARG A 232 11.83 6.19 -10.05
CA ARG A 232 11.22 7.01 -9.00
C ARG A 232 11.36 6.37 -7.61
N MET A 233 11.16 5.05 -7.49
CA MET A 233 11.36 4.35 -6.22
C MET A 233 12.82 4.44 -5.75
N VAL A 234 13.80 4.26 -6.64
CA VAL A 234 15.23 4.42 -6.30
C VAL A 234 15.55 5.85 -5.87
N ALA A 235 15.04 6.86 -6.60
CA ALA A 235 15.30 8.26 -6.27
C ALA A 235 14.71 8.62 -4.90
N ALA A 236 13.45 8.27 -4.63
CA ALA A 236 12.79 8.53 -3.36
C ALA A 236 13.48 7.77 -2.19
N SER A 237 13.87 6.50 -2.41
CA SER A 237 14.60 5.73 -1.40
C SER A 237 15.93 6.38 -1.03
N ARG A 238 16.71 6.83 -2.02
CA ARG A 238 17.95 7.57 -1.76
C ARG A 238 17.68 8.88 -1.04
N GLY A 239 16.62 9.58 -1.41
CA GLY A 239 16.23 10.84 -0.77
C GLY A 239 15.96 10.68 0.73
N VAL A 240 15.21 9.65 1.14
CA VAL A 240 14.95 9.41 2.58
C VAL A 240 16.19 8.92 3.33
N LEU A 241 17.02 8.09 2.71
CA LEU A 241 18.30 7.66 3.31
C LEU A 241 19.25 8.85 3.53
N GLU A 242 19.42 9.70 2.53
CA GLU A 242 20.21 10.92 2.63
C GLU A 242 19.68 11.86 3.73
N GLN A 243 18.37 12.07 3.79
CA GLN A 243 17.73 12.87 4.83
C GLN A 243 17.98 12.31 6.23
N ALA A 244 18.00 10.98 6.38
CA ALA A 244 18.24 10.31 7.66
C ALA A 244 19.74 10.23 8.02
N GLY A 245 20.65 10.52 7.07
CA GLY A 245 22.09 10.30 7.25
C GLY A 245 22.48 8.82 7.27
N LEU A 246 21.67 7.96 6.66
CA LEU A 246 21.85 6.50 6.60
C LEU A 246 22.36 6.05 5.23
N GLY A 247 23.07 4.94 5.21
CA GLY A 247 23.42 4.21 4.00
C GLY A 247 22.40 3.08 3.72
N VAL A 248 22.51 2.47 2.55
CA VAL A 248 21.68 1.30 2.19
C VAL A 248 21.96 0.10 3.11
N ASP A 249 23.18 0.02 3.65
CA ASP A 249 23.58 -1.07 4.55
C ASP A 249 22.97 -0.95 5.95
N ASP A 250 22.45 0.22 6.29
CA ASP A 250 21.73 0.46 7.56
C ASP A 250 20.25 0.05 7.48
N VAL A 251 19.75 -0.37 6.29
CA VAL A 251 18.39 -0.84 6.11
C VAL A 251 18.33 -2.34 6.38
N ASP A 252 17.57 -2.76 7.38
CA ASP A 252 17.39 -4.17 7.73
C ASP A 252 16.37 -4.85 6.81
N LEU A 253 15.28 -4.15 6.47
CA LEU A 253 14.22 -4.68 5.63
C LEU A 253 13.74 -3.65 4.59
N PHE A 254 13.64 -4.07 3.34
CA PHE A 254 13.00 -3.34 2.26
C PHE A 254 11.62 -3.93 1.93
N VAL A 255 10.57 -3.15 2.10
CA VAL A 255 9.20 -3.49 1.71
C VAL A 255 8.74 -2.51 0.64
N GLY A 256 9.02 -2.85 -0.62
CA GLY A 256 8.51 -2.10 -1.77
C GLY A 256 7.06 -2.46 -2.09
N HIS A 257 6.37 -1.57 -2.82
CA HIS A 257 5.07 -1.88 -3.43
C HIS A 257 5.15 -3.15 -4.25
N GLN A 258 4.29 -4.12 -3.97
CA GLN A 258 4.30 -5.47 -4.53
C GLN A 258 3.60 -5.52 -5.90
N ALA A 259 4.13 -4.82 -6.90
CA ALA A 259 3.57 -4.82 -8.25
C ALA A 259 4.08 -5.96 -9.11
N ASN A 260 5.39 -6.27 -9.00
CA ASN A 260 6.11 -7.18 -9.87
C ASN A 260 7.50 -7.45 -9.27
N VAL A 261 7.89 -8.71 -9.16
CA VAL A 261 9.21 -9.09 -8.61
C VAL A 261 10.35 -8.40 -9.36
N ARG A 262 10.26 -8.28 -10.70
CA ARG A 262 11.31 -7.65 -11.51
C ARG A 262 11.52 -6.17 -11.17
N ILE A 263 10.47 -5.46 -10.74
CA ILE A 263 10.58 -4.05 -10.27
C ILE A 263 11.34 -4.04 -8.94
N LEU A 264 10.94 -4.88 -7.99
CA LEU A 264 11.55 -4.96 -6.67
C LEU A 264 13.04 -5.32 -6.76
N ASP A 265 13.37 -6.34 -7.56
CA ASP A 265 14.75 -6.75 -7.83
C ASP A 265 15.58 -5.61 -8.44
N ALA A 266 15.01 -4.91 -9.44
CA ALA A 266 15.72 -3.81 -10.09
C ALA A 266 15.92 -2.60 -9.16
N VAL A 267 14.98 -2.34 -8.25
CA VAL A 267 15.11 -1.29 -7.23
C VAL A 267 16.22 -1.68 -6.23
N ALA A 268 16.18 -2.87 -5.65
CA ALA A 268 17.19 -3.38 -4.73
C ALA A 268 18.59 -3.36 -5.36
N GLN A 269 18.72 -3.88 -6.58
CA GLN A 269 19.98 -3.88 -7.32
C GLN A 269 20.54 -2.45 -7.55
N ARG A 270 19.69 -1.49 -7.95
CA ARG A 270 20.12 -0.12 -8.20
C ARG A 270 20.45 0.67 -6.93
N LEU A 271 19.86 0.29 -5.82
CA LEU A 271 20.23 0.80 -4.50
C LEU A 271 21.55 0.21 -4.02
N GLY A 272 21.96 -0.95 -4.53
CA GLY A 272 23.11 -1.72 -4.03
C GLY A 272 22.75 -2.54 -2.79
N MET A 273 21.46 -2.82 -2.59
CA MET A 273 20.94 -3.59 -1.45
C MET A 273 21.12 -5.09 -1.65
N ASP A 274 21.44 -5.80 -0.59
CA ASP A 274 21.38 -7.27 -0.57
C ASP A 274 19.94 -7.73 -0.87
N PRO A 275 19.72 -8.56 -1.91
CA PRO A 275 18.40 -9.08 -2.24
C PRO A 275 17.71 -9.80 -1.08
N ALA A 276 18.47 -10.39 -0.14
CA ALA A 276 17.92 -11.02 1.05
C ALA A 276 17.17 -10.06 1.98
N ARG A 277 17.44 -8.76 1.90
CA ARG A 277 16.73 -7.73 2.66
C ARG A 277 15.39 -7.33 2.05
N SER A 278 15.12 -7.70 0.79
CA SER A 278 13.82 -7.45 0.17
C SER A 278 12.79 -8.48 0.63
N HIS A 279 11.58 -8.01 0.99
CA HIS A 279 10.46 -8.88 1.29
C HIS A 279 9.49 -8.93 0.11
N ILE A 280 9.16 -10.13 -0.32
CA ILE A 280 8.36 -10.41 -1.52
C ILE A 280 7.11 -11.17 -1.12
N THR A 281 5.94 -10.66 -1.52
CA THR A 281 4.62 -11.30 -1.33
C THR A 281 3.77 -11.26 -2.60
N VAL A 282 4.22 -10.55 -3.61
CA VAL A 282 3.50 -10.41 -4.89
C VAL A 282 3.26 -11.75 -5.57
N ASP A 283 4.11 -12.74 -5.33
CA ASP A 283 3.95 -14.10 -5.85
C ASP A 283 2.70 -14.79 -5.32
N GLN A 284 2.27 -14.47 -4.10
CA GLN A 284 1.10 -15.04 -3.44
C GLN A 284 -0.16 -14.17 -3.55
N HIS A 285 0.00 -12.85 -3.52
CA HIS A 285 -1.14 -11.94 -3.41
C HIS A 285 -1.47 -11.21 -4.73
N GLY A 286 -0.56 -11.23 -5.72
CA GLY A 286 -0.64 -10.34 -6.87
C GLY A 286 -0.39 -8.89 -6.47
N ASN A 287 -0.71 -7.98 -7.38
CA ASN A 287 -0.64 -6.54 -7.12
C ASN A 287 -1.94 -6.05 -6.46
N THR A 288 -1.90 -5.78 -5.18
CA THR A 288 -3.03 -5.25 -4.39
C THR A 288 -2.93 -3.73 -4.16
N SER A 289 -2.22 -2.99 -5.02
CA SER A 289 -2.07 -1.52 -4.99
C SER A 289 -1.71 -0.97 -3.60
N ALA A 290 -2.55 -0.10 -3.02
CA ALA A 290 -2.30 0.51 -1.71
C ALA A 290 -2.24 -0.50 -0.55
N ALA A 291 -2.88 -1.66 -0.67
CA ALA A 291 -2.83 -2.70 0.34
C ALA A 291 -1.50 -3.47 0.36
N SER A 292 -0.71 -3.40 -0.71
CA SER A 292 0.43 -4.30 -0.93
C SER A 292 1.55 -4.16 0.11
N ILE A 293 1.89 -2.94 0.52
CA ILE A 293 2.92 -2.69 1.54
C ILE A 293 2.47 -3.19 2.91
N PRO A 294 1.30 -2.80 3.45
CA PRO A 294 0.90 -3.28 4.78
C PRO A 294 0.66 -4.80 4.82
N LEU A 295 0.17 -5.42 3.74
CA LEU A 295 0.10 -6.88 3.62
C LEU A 295 1.49 -7.53 3.70
N ALA A 296 2.48 -6.96 3.00
CA ALA A 296 3.85 -7.46 3.02
C ALA A 296 4.52 -7.23 4.39
N MET A 297 4.22 -6.14 5.10
CA MET A 297 4.71 -5.92 6.46
C MET A 297 4.18 -6.96 7.44
N VAL A 298 2.88 -7.30 7.37
CA VAL A 298 2.28 -8.34 8.20
C VAL A 298 2.92 -9.70 7.90
N ASP A 299 3.06 -10.08 6.63
CA ASP A 299 3.71 -11.33 6.23
C ASP A 299 5.19 -11.38 6.69
N ALA A 300 5.92 -10.25 6.61
CA ALA A 300 7.30 -10.16 7.08
C ALA A 300 7.39 -10.40 8.61
N ARG A 301 6.51 -9.76 9.39
CA ARG A 301 6.42 -9.95 10.83
C ARG A 301 6.11 -11.42 11.18
N ASP A 302 5.09 -11.98 10.56
CA ASP A 302 4.61 -13.33 10.85
C ASP A 302 5.64 -14.42 10.49
N ARG A 303 6.55 -14.10 9.55
CA ARG A 303 7.71 -14.94 9.20
C ARG A 303 8.98 -14.65 10.02
N GLY A 304 8.93 -13.76 10.99
CA GLY A 304 10.09 -13.37 11.80
C GLY A 304 11.17 -12.66 11.00
N ARG A 305 10.78 -11.89 9.96
CA ARG A 305 11.68 -11.06 9.14
C ARG A 305 11.60 -9.58 9.47
N LEU A 306 10.70 -9.21 10.35
CA LEU A 306 10.51 -7.85 10.84
C LEU A 306 10.60 -7.91 12.36
N GLU A 307 11.73 -7.48 12.90
CA GLU A 307 12.05 -7.55 14.32
C GLU A 307 12.06 -6.15 14.97
N PRO A 308 11.75 -6.04 16.28
CA PRO A 308 11.85 -4.77 16.99
C PRO A 308 13.25 -4.15 16.87
N GLY A 309 13.30 -2.89 16.45
CA GLY A 309 14.54 -2.14 16.20
C GLY A 309 14.95 -2.07 14.74
N ASP A 310 14.34 -2.86 13.85
CA ASP A 310 14.68 -2.85 12.43
C ASP A 310 14.43 -1.49 11.79
N THR A 311 15.38 -1.06 10.98
CA THR A 311 15.24 0.06 10.04
C THR A 311 14.57 -0.45 8.77
N VAL A 312 13.32 -0.06 8.55
CA VAL A 312 12.52 -0.49 7.41
C VAL A 312 12.42 0.62 6.37
N LEU A 313 12.76 0.29 5.13
CA LEU A 313 12.57 1.16 3.98
C LEU A 313 11.30 0.76 3.23
N LEU A 314 10.33 1.66 3.17
CA LEU A 314 9.14 1.54 2.33
C LEU A 314 9.31 2.36 1.06
N ALA A 315 8.95 1.82 -0.11
CA ALA A 315 8.94 2.59 -1.36
C ALA A 315 7.81 2.14 -2.27
N ALA A 316 7.15 3.09 -2.93
CA ALA A 316 6.05 2.83 -3.84
C ALA A 316 6.06 3.75 -5.06
N PHE A 317 5.38 3.27 -6.10
CA PHE A 317 5.08 3.99 -7.31
C PHE A 317 3.68 3.58 -7.80
N GLY A 318 2.90 4.54 -8.24
CA GLY A 318 1.52 4.30 -8.67
C GLY A 318 1.08 5.21 -9.82
N ALA A 319 -0.16 4.98 -10.24
CA ALA A 319 -0.83 5.84 -11.22
C ALA A 319 -0.84 7.30 -10.77
N GLY A 320 -0.89 8.21 -11.76
CA GLY A 320 -0.92 9.63 -11.51
C GLY A 320 0.10 10.41 -12.33
N LEU A 321 1.41 10.19 -12.37
CA LEU A 321 2.12 9.24 -11.50
C LEU A 321 2.25 9.75 -10.07
N THR A 322 2.17 8.87 -9.11
CA THR A 322 2.52 9.15 -7.70
C THR A 322 3.66 8.25 -7.27
N PHE A 323 4.51 8.73 -6.39
CA PHE A 323 5.63 7.94 -5.88
C PHE A 323 6.04 8.41 -4.49
N GLY A 324 6.75 7.57 -3.78
CA GLY A 324 7.32 7.97 -2.51
C GLY A 324 8.08 6.86 -1.82
N ALA A 325 8.84 7.29 -0.81
CA ALA A 325 9.52 6.42 0.14
C ALA A 325 9.35 6.97 1.56
N CYS A 326 9.50 6.07 2.52
CA CYS A 326 9.49 6.37 3.93
C CYS A 326 10.46 5.43 4.64
N LEU A 327 11.21 5.95 5.60
CA LEU A 327 11.89 5.14 6.60
C LEU A 327 11.03 5.01 7.84
N LEU A 328 11.13 3.91 8.54
CA LEU A 328 10.60 3.74 9.89
C LEU A 328 11.52 2.83 10.70
N THR A 329 11.53 3.03 12.01
CA THR A 329 12.10 2.05 12.94
C THR A 329 10.94 1.21 13.46
N TRP A 330 10.99 -0.10 13.22
CA TRP A 330 9.96 -1.01 13.66
C TRP A 330 10.04 -1.23 15.16
N HIS A 331 8.97 -0.92 15.88
CA HIS A 331 8.89 -1.16 17.33
C HIS A 331 7.42 -1.22 17.76
N PRO A 332 6.80 -2.40 17.68
CA PRO A 332 5.40 -2.59 18.03
C PRO A 332 5.26 -2.75 19.56
N ASP A 333 5.52 -1.68 20.32
CA ASP A 333 5.16 -1.68 21.73
C ASP A 333 3.68 -1.32 21.85
N PRO A 334 2.89 -2.10 22.58
CA PRO A 334 1.51 -1.72 22.88
C PRO A 334 1.48 -0.34 23.57
N VAL A 335 0.55 0.49 23.13
CA VAL A 335 0.32 1.81 23.76
C VAL A 335 -0.04 1.58 25.23
N GLY A 336 0.85 1.91 26.17
CA GLY A 336 0.56 1.83 27.60
C GLY A 336 1.59 1.14 28.50
N GLU A 337 2.61 0.47 27.98
CA GLU A 337 3.72 0.05 28.83
C GLU A 337 4.74 1.18 28.98
N GLU A 338 4.44 2.16 29.83
CA GLU A 338 5.51 2.94 30.45
C GLU A 338 6.46 1.97 31.14
N GLY A 339 7.68 1.88 30.60
CA GLY A 339 8.74 1.08 31.20
C GLY A 339 8.88 1.37 32.68
N GLY A 340 8.31 0.52 33.49
CA GLY A 340 8.55 0.52 34.92
C GLY A 340 10.04 0.29 35.14
N ALA A 341 10.76 1.39 35.36
CA ALA A 341 12.12 1.34 35.88
C ALA A 341 12.12 0.48 37.14
N ARG A 342 12.77 -0.67 37.08
CA ARG A 342 13.28 -1.38 38.26
C ARG A 342 14.75 -1.06 38.48
#